data_2ba28f2ce376b89548f0d4683e251354
#
_entry.id   2ba28f2ce376b89548f0d4683e251354
#
_cell.length_a   1.000
_cell.length_b   1.000
_cell.length_c   1.000
_cell.angle_alpha   90.00
_cell.angle_beta   90.00
_cell.angle_gamma   90.00
#
_symmetry.space_group_name_H-M   'P 1'
#
loop_
_entity.id
_entity.type
_entity.pdbx_description
1 polymer ?
#
loop_
_entity_poly.entity_id
_entity_poly.type
_entity_poly.pdbx_seq_one_letter_code
_entity_poly.pdbx_strand_id
1 'polypeptide(L)'
;RVILCGFSRGAIAVNYIGLHDDEIAALWSGFVTHDHYDGVKEWRGTKWGAPLPIYREAAAERFKRINGRPVLICQNGGTSEIRKVIGSPENISFLDVDTRAIFGVYPTETRIHPHTDRWLLKPSAQRNKVLDWMEKCGFF
;
A
#
# COMPACT_ATOMS: atom_id res chain seq x y z
N ARG A 1 1.62 -7.12 18.24
CA ARG A 1 2.19 -6.53 17.02
C ARG A 1 1.13 -5.67 16.33
N VAL A 2 1.50 -4.52 15.81
CA VAL A 2 0.57 -3.59 15.16
C VAL A 2 1.01 -3.39 13.71
N ILE A 3 0.09 -3.64 12.76
CA ILE A 3 0.30 -3.39 11.34
C ILE A 3 -0.42 -2.09 10.99
N LEU A 4 0.28 -1.18 10.32
CA LEU A 4 -0.33 0.02 9.78
C LEU A 4 -0.85 -0.26 8.37
N CYS A 5 -2.16 -0.14 8.18
CA CYS A 5 -2.82 -0.41 6.90
C CYS A 5 -3.43 0.87 6.32
N GLY A 6 -3.41 0.99 5.00
CA GLY A 6 -4.03 2.12 4.32
C GLY A 6 -4.48 1.80 2.91
N PHE A 7 -5.62 2.40 2.53
CA PHE A 7 -6.21 2.32 1.20
C PHE A 7 -6.27 3.71 0.56
N SER A 8 -6.00 3.81 -0.74
CA SER A 8 -6.09 5.04 -1.52
C SER A 8 -5.15 6.12 -0.94
N ARG A 9 -5.66 7.28 -0.55
CA ARG A 9 -4.87 8.32 0.16
C ARG A 9 -4.34 7.83 1.51
N GLY A 10 -5.07 6.93 2.17
CA GLY A 10 -4.61 6.26 3.37
C GLY A 10 -3.35 5.42 3.12
N ALA A 11 -3.22 4.81 1.93
CA ALA A 11 -2.01 4.09 1.55
C ALA A 11 -0.77 5.02 1.45
N ILE A 12 -0.95 6.25 0.98
CA ILE A 12 0.11 7.27 1.03
C ILE A 12 0.41 7.65 2.49
N ALA A 13 -0.64 7.84 3.30
CA ALA A 13 -0.49 8.21 4.71
C ALA A 13 0.22 7.15 5.55
N VAL A 14 0.15 5.87 5.19
CA VAL A 14 0.92 4.79 5.83
C VAL A 14 2.40 5.16 5.93
N ASN A 15 2.98 5.68 4.85
CA ASN A 15 4.38 6.08 4.87
C ASN A 15 4.54 7.57 5.24
N TYR A 16 3.71 8.44 4.67
CA TYR A 16 3.84 9.88 4.85
C TYR A 16 3.67 10.30 6.31
N ILE A 17 2.73 9.69 7.03
CA ILE A 17 2.45 9.94 8.45
C ILE A 17 3.09 8.86 9.32
N GLY A 18 2.89 7.58 8.95
CA GLY A 18 3.34 6.45 9.77
C GLY A 18 4.87 6.27 9.83
N LEU A 19 5.61 6.91 8.91
CA LEU A 19 7.07 6.96 8.89
C LEU A 19 7.59 8.40 9.02
N HIS A 20 6.79 9.31 9.60
CA HIS A 20 7.14 10.72 9.69
C HIS A 20 8.43 10.95 10.45
N ASP A 21 8.58 10.30 11.59
CA ASP A 21 9.76 10.31 12.46
C ASP A 21 10.01 8.93 13.08
N ASP A 22 11.08 8.80 13.83
CA ASP A 22 11.50 7.52 14.39
C ASP A 22 10.57 7.04 15.52
N GLU A 23 9.97 7.95 16.28
CA GLU A 23 9.05 7.62 17.38
C GLU A 23 7.74 7.03 16.82
N ILE A 24 7.16 7.69 15.81
CA ILE A 24 5.95 7.20 15.14
C ILE A 24 6.25 5.88 14.41
N ALA A 25 7.37 5.83 13.68
CA ALA A 25 7.76 4.63 12.94
C ALA A 25 7.96 3.41 13.85
N ALA A 26 8.44 3.59 15.07
CA ALA A 26 8.67 2.51 16.04
C ALA A 26 7.38 1.82 16.52
N LEU A 27 6.21 2.44 16.35
CA LEU A 27 4.92 1.89 16.78
C LEU A 27 4.48 0.69 15.92
N TRP A 28 5.00 0.55 14.71
CA TRP A 28 4.49 -0.39 13.72
C TRP A 28 5.40 -1.61 13.55
N SER A 29 4.81 -2.79 13.48
CA SER A 29 5.53 -4.04 13.21
C SER A 29 5.56 -4.40 11.71
N GLY A 30 4.72 -3.78 10.91
CA GLY A 30 4.64 -3.97 9.46
C GLY A 30 3.66 -3.01 8.82
N PHE A 31 3.60 -3.03 7.48
CA PHE A 31 2.85 -2.06 6.70
C PHE A 31 2.09 -2.74 5.57
N VAL A 32 0.85 -2.32 5.34
CA VAL A 32 0.06 -2.76 4.19
C VAL A 32 -0.51 -1.53 3.48
N THR A 33 -0.24 -1.41 2.20
CA THR A 33 -0.79 -0.33 1.36
C THR A 33 -1.60 -0.90 0.21
N HIS A 34 -2.70 -0.24 -0.14
CA HIS A 34 -3.51 -0.62 -1.29
C HIS A 34 -3.92 0.60 -2.12
N ASP A 35 -3.72 0.47 -3.44
CA ASP A 35 -4.06 1.49 -4.44
C ASP A 35 -3.43 2.84 -4.19
N HIS A 36 -2.19 2.90 -4.03
CA HIS A 36 -1.24 4.01 -4.10
C HIS A 36 -0.04 3.72 -3.20
N TYR A 37 1.02 4.50 -3.42
CA TYR A 37 2.20 4.46 -2.58
C TYR A 37 2.84 5.85 -2.49
N ASP A 38 3.41 6.17 -1.34
CA ASP A 38 4.06 7.45 -1.10
C ASP A 38 5.22 7.69 -2.09
N GLY A 39 5.38 8.91 -2.58
CA GLY A 39 6.44 9.29 -3.51
C GLY A 39 6.30 8.82 -4.96
N VAL A 40 5.27 8.02 -5.30
CA VAL A 40 5.21 7.39 -6.64
C VAL A 40 4.70 8.34 -7.71
N LYS A 41 3.59 9.03 -7.48
CA LYS A 41 3.06 9.95 -8.49
C LYS A 41 2.47 11.22 -7.89
N GLU A 42 2.50 12.27 -8.71
CA GLU A 42 1.84 13.52 -8.42
C GLU A 42 0.32 13.41 -8.62
N TRP A 43 -0.44 14.02 -7.73
CA TRP A 43 -1.90 14.07 -7.79
C TRP A 43 -2.36 15.42 -8.32
N ARG A 44 -3.05 15.44 -9.45
CA ARG A 44 -3.65 16.66 -9.99
C ARG A 44 -4.64 17.24 -8.96
N GLY A 45 -4.49 18.54 -8.70
CA GLY A 45 -5.36 19.28 -7.79
C GLY A 45 -5.09 19.07 -6.30
N THR A 46 -4.17 18.20 -5.92
CA THR A 46 -3.69 18.11 -4.54
C THR A 46 -2.36 18.83 -4.46
N LYS A 47 -2.34 19.97 -3.82
CA LYS A 47 -1.10 20.68 -3.48
C LYS A 47 -0.44 19.90 -2.32
N TRP A 48 0.24 18.82 -2.63
CA TRP A 48 1.09 18.12 -1.65
C TRP A 48 2.39 18.88 -1.37
N GLY A 49 2.44 20.13 -1.81
CA GLY A 49 3.42 21.11 -1.38
C GLY A 49 4.74 21.08 -2.15
N ALA A 50 5.06 20.05 -2.93
CA ALA A 50 6.33 19.97 -3.63
C ALA A 50 6.21 19.33 -5.02
N PRO A 51 7.08 19.71 -5.98
CA PRO A 51 7.24 19.01 -7.25
C PRO A 51 7.59 17.53 -7.05
N LEU A 52 7.19 16.67 -7.99
CA LEU A 52 7.35 15.21 -7.88
C LEU A 52 8.79 14.76 -7.55
N PRO A 53 9.87 15.34 -8.10
CA PRO A 53 11.23 14.95 -7.72
C PRO A 53 11.52 15.17 -6.23
N ILE A 54 11.17 16.35 -5.70
CA ILE A 54 11.37 16.70 -4.28
C ILE A 54 10.50 15.81 -3.39
N TYR A 55 9.28 15.53 -3.81
CA TYR A 55 8.37 14.63 -3.10
C TYR A 55 8.93 13.19 -3.03
N ARG A 56 9.53 12.69 -4.13
CA ARG A 56 10.18 11.38 -4.17
C ARG A 56 11.40 11.29 -3.26
N GLU A 57 12.23 12.32 -3.27
CA GLU A 57 13.39 12.39 -2.39
C GLU A 57 12.98 12.35 -0.92
N ALA A 58 12.01 13.16 -0.53
CA ALA A 58 11.47 13.16 0.83
C ALA A 58 10.82 11.81 1.21
N ALA A 59 10.14 11.15 0.27
CA ALA A 59 9.58 9.81 0.49
C ALA A 59 10.68 8.76 0.67
N ALA A 60 11.75 8.82 -0.11
CA ALA A 60 12.90 7.92 0.03
C ALA A 60 13.54 8.01 1.42
N GLU A 61 13.65 9.21 1.99
CA GLU A 61 14.12 9.40 3.35
C GLU A 61 13.18 8.76 4.39
N ARG A 62 11.86 8.90 4.22
CA ARG A 62 10.87 8.23 5.08
C ARG A 62 10.99 6.71 5.00
N PHE A 63 11.21 6.14 3.80
CA PHE A 63 11.32 4.70 3.61
C PHE A 63 12.49 4.05 4.36
N LYS A 64 13.55 4.78 4.66
CA LYS A 64 14.65 4.28 5.51
C LYS A 64 14.14 3.83 6.88
N ARG A 65 13.08 4.47 7.40
CA ARG A 65 12.45 4.12 8.68
C ARG A 65 11.61 2.85 8.63
N ILE A 66 11.39 2.23 7.47
CA ILE A 66 10.84 0.87 7.38
C ILE A 66 11.78 -0.11 8.10
N ASN A 67 13.08 0.10 7.97
CA ASN A 67 14.11 -0.63 8.72
C ASN A 67 13.93 -2.16 8.69
N GLY A 68 13.80 -2.73 7.50
CA GLY A 68 13.67 -4.17 7.29
C GLY A 68 12.33 -4.78 7.67
N ARG A 69 11.38 -4.01 8.23
CA ARG A 69 10.06 -4.54 8.59
C ARG A 69 9.25 -4.93 7.34
N PRO A 70 8.38 -5.94 7.44
CA PRO A 70 7.63 -6.43 6.31
C PRO A 70 6.63 -5.38 5.79
N VAL A 71 6.61 -5.24 4.48
CA VAL A 71 5.67 -4.36 3.75
C VAL A 71 4.94 -5.19 2.70
N LEU A 72 3.62 -5.07 2.63
CA LEU A 72 2.82 -5.58 1.54
C LEU A 72 2.22 -4.42 0.75
N ILE A 73 2.51 -4.37 -0.53
CA ILE A 73 1.98 -3.37 -1.45
C ILE A 73 0.99 -4.05 -2.40
N CYS A 74 -0.29 -3.74 -2.24
CA CYS A 74 -1.35 -4.18 -3.14
C CYS A 74 -1.71 -3.05 -4.11
N GLN A 75 -1.90 -3.36 -5.38
CA GLN A 75 -2.29 -2.36 -6.37
C GLN A 75 -3.29 -2.94 -7.36
N ASN A 76 -4.47 -2.31 -7.49
CA ASN A 76 -5.41 -2.63 -8.56
C ASN A 76 -4.84 -2.17 -9.91
N GLY A 77 -4.82 -3.08 -10.89
CA GLY A 77 -4.20 -2.85 -12.19
C GLY A 77 -2.68 -3.08 -12.23
N GLY A 78 -2.04 -3.44 -11.10
CA GLY A 78 -0.65 -3.89 -11.05
C GLY A 78 0.33 -2.94 -10.34
N THR A 79 1.42 -3.51 -9.87
CA THR A 79 2.44 -2.85 -9.03
C THR A 79 3.66 -2.33 -9.80
N SER A 80 3.67 -2.44 -11.14
CA SER A 80 4.85 -2.16 -11.97
C SER A 80 5.40 -0.74 -11.80
N GLU A 81 4.52 0.26 -11.74
CA GLU A 81 4.94 1.68 -11.57
C GLU A 81 5.55 1.93 -10.19
N ILE A 82 5.01 1.29 -9.17
CA ILE A 82 5.58 1.38 -7.81
C ILE A 82 6.96 0.76 -7.79
N ARG A 83 7.11 -0.45 -8.37
CA ARG A 83 8.42 -1.15 -8.45
C ARG A 83 9.49 -0.32 -9.17
N LYS A 84 9.14 0.41 -10.23
CA LYS A 84 10.08 1.30 -10.92
C LYS A 84 10.65 2.39 -10.01
N VAL A 85 9.86 2.86 -9.06
CA VAL A 85 10.26 3.96 -8.16
C VAL A 85 11.04 3.46 -6.95
N ILE A 86 10.59 2.37 -6.31
CA ILE A 86 11.16 1.90 -5.05
C ILE A 86 12.04 0.65 -5.18
N GLY A 87 12.12 0.05 -6.35
CA GLY A 87 12.81 -1.22 -6.56
C GLY A 87 12.03 -2.41 -5.97
N SER A 88 12.74 -3.47 -5.66
CA SER A 88 12.19 -4.69 -5.06
C SER A 88 13.02 -5.17 -3.87
N PRO A 89 13.08 -4.43 -2.76
CA PRO A 89 13.76 -4.85 -1.55
C PRO A 89 13.16 -6.15 -1.00
N GLU A 90 13.97 -6.98 -0.35
CA GLU A 90 13.56 -8.31 0.15
C GLU A 90 12.41 -8.28 1.15
N ASN A 91 12.32 -7.22 1.95
CA ASN A 91 11.26 -7.04 2.94
C ASN A 91 9.96 -6.50 2.34
N ILE A 92 9.91 -6.18 1.05
CA ILE A 92 8.71 -5.66 0.37
C ILE A 92 8.11 -6.72 -0.53
N SER A 93 6.87 -7.10 -0.24
CA SER A 93 6.06 -7.98 -1.07
C SER A 93 5.07 -7.15 -1.90
N PHE A 94 4.84 -7.60 -3.13
CA PHE A 94 3.94 -6.93 -4.06
C PHE A 94 2.83 -7.86 -4.49
N LEU A 95 1.60 -7.35 -4.51
CA LEU A 95 0.42 -8.08 -4.93
C LEU A 95 -0.37 -7.28 -5.97
N ASP A 96 -0.39 -7.78 -7.18
CA ASP A 96 -1.27 -7.27 -8.23
C ASP A 96 -2.71 -7.72 -7.94
N VAL A 97 -3.62 -6.76 -7.89
CA VAL A 97 -5.03 -6.99 -7.61
C VAL A 97 -5.84 -6.67 -8.86
N ASP A 98 -6.77 -7.55 -9.23
CA ASP A 98 -7.78 -7.31 -10.24
C ASP A 98 -9.16 -7.37 -9.59
N THR A 99 -9.66 -6.22 -9.18
CA THR A 99 -10.96 -6.12 -8.53
C THR A 99 -12.11 -6.52 -9.47
N ARG A 100 -11.95 -6.36 -10.80
CA ARG A 100 -12.95 -6.81 -11.78
C ARG A 100 -13.03 -8.32 -11.82
N ALA A 101 -11.89 -8.99 -11.85
CA ALA A 101 -11.87 -10.45 -11.81
C ALA A 101 -12.44 -11.00 -10.48
N ILE A 102 -12.19 -10.32 -9.35
CA ILE A 102 -12.68 -10.73 -8.05
C ILE A 102 -14.19 -10.54 -7.91
N PHE A 103 -14.73 -9.42 -8.36
CA PHE A 103 -16.16 -9.11 -8.21
C PHE A 103 -17.00 -9.62 -9.38
N GLY A 104 -16.40 -9.81 -10.57
CA GLY A 104 -17.14 -10.08 -11.80
C GLY A 104 -17.94 -8.85 -12.23
N VAL A 105 -19.27 -8.91 -12.06
CA VAL A 105 -20.13 -7.73 -12.21
C VAL A 105 -20.15 -6.96 -10.89
N TYR A 106 -19.83 -5.66 -10.95
CA TYR A 106 -19.94 -4.82 -9.74
C TYR A 106 -21.42 -4.65 -9.38
N PRO A 107 -21.81 -4.97 -8.14
CA PRO A 107 -23.17 -4.75 -7.68
C PRO A 107 -23.51 -3.25 -7.71
N THR A 108 -24.43 -2.86 -8.60
CA THR A 108 -24.87 -1.46 -8.74
C THR A 108 -25.52 -0.91 -7.47
N GLU A 109 -26.20 -1.78 -6.74
CA GLU A 109 -26.92 -1.44 -5.51
C GLU A 109 -25.98 -1.08 -4.34
N THR A 110 -24.77 -1.62 -4.33
CA THR A 110 -23.80 -1.43 -3.22
C THR A 110 -22.80 -0.30 -3.47
N ARG A 111 -22.86 0.38 -4.61
CA ARG A 111 -21.89 1.39 -5.05
C ARG A 111 -20.43 0.94 -4.95
N ILE A 112 -20.16 -0.35 -5.17
CA ILE A 112 -18.80 -0.87 -5.22
C ILE A 112 -18.15 -0.34 -6.50
N HIS A 113 -17.11 0.44 -6.35
CA HIS A 113 -16.29 0.96 -7.42
C HIS A 113 -15.05 0.05 -7.62
N PRO A 114 -14.45 -0.06 -8.84
CA PRO A 114 -13.19 -0.78 -9.03
C PRO A 114 -12.06 -0.38 -8.09
N HIS A 115 -11.99 0.89 -7.74
CA HIS A 115 -11.11 1.41 -6.70
C HIS A 115 -11.74 1.17 -5.32
N THR A 116 -11.49 0.01 -4.74
CA THR A 116 -12.07 -0.44 -3.47
C THR A 116 -11.14 -1.40 -2.74
N ASP A 117 -11.17 -1.38 -1.41
CA ASP A 117 -10.53 -2.34 -0.53
C ASP A 117 -11.46 -3.51 -0.13
N ARG A 118 -12.75 -3.43 -0.49
CA ARG A 118 -13.76 -4.45 -0.11
C ARG A 118 -13.50 -5.84 -0.69
N TRP A 119 -12.60 -5.97 -1.66
CA TRP A 119 -12.17 -7.27 -2.17
C TRP A 119 -11.52 -8.13 -1.07
N LEU A 120 -10.96 -7.52 -0.04
CA LEU A 120 -10.44 -8.23 1.14
C LEU A 120 -11.53 -8.96 1.93
N LEU A 121 -12.79 -8.54 1.81
CA LEU A 121 -13.93 -9.20 2.44
C LEU A 121 -14.47 -10.38 1.61
N LYS A 122 -14.09 -10.47 0.33
CA LYS A 122 -14.55 -11.51 -0.58
C LYS A 122 -13.51 -12.63 -0.70
N PRO A 123 -13.89 -13.91 -0.52
CA PRO A 123 -13.00 -15.03 -0.76
C PRO A 123 -12.41 -14.97 -2.19
N SER A 124 -11.10 -14.97 -2.30
CA SER A 124 -10.37 -14.88 -3.57
C SER A 124 -8.93 -15.34 -3.40
N ALA A 125 -8.27 -15.68 -4.50
CA ALA A 125 -6.85 -16.03 -4.48
C ALA A 125 -5.98 -14.85 -3.98
N GLN A 126 -6.36 -13.61 -4.32
CA GLN A 126 -5.65 -12.41 -3.88
C GLN A 126 -5.80 -12.19 -2.37
N ARG A 127 -7.01 -12.38 -1.82
CA ARG A 127 -7.23 -12.33 -0.37
C ARG A 127 -6.39 -13.39 0.36
N ASN A 128 -6.36 -14.62 -0.16
CA ASN A 128 -5.56 -15.69 0.45
C ASN A 128 -4.07 -15.30 0.48
N LYS A 129 -3.52 -14.74 -0.60
CA LYS A 129 -2.13 -14.24 -0.62
C LYS A 129 -1.85 -13.18 0.47
N VAL A 130 -2.81 -12.33 0.80
CA VAL A 130 -2.67 -11.37 1.91
C VAL A 130 -2.60 -12.12 3.24
N LEU A 131 -3.48 -13.09 3.47
CA LEU A 131 -3.52 -13.89 4.70
C LEU A 131 -2.23 -14.71 4.85
N ASP A 132 -1.78 -15.39 3.78
CA ASP A 132 -0.53 -16.16 3.74
C ASP A 132 0.69 -15.26 4.06
N TRP A 133 0.70 -14.03 3.52
CA TRP A 133 1.75 -13.07 3.83
C TRP A 133 1.74 -12.66 5.31
N MET A 134 0.56 -12.40 5.87
CA MET A 134 0.41 -12.05 7.29
C MET A 134 0.87 -13.20 8.20
N GLU A 135 0.50 -14.44 7.89
CA GLU A 135 0.94 -15.63 8.61
C GLU A 135 2.46 -15.79 8.52
N LYS A 136 3.03 -15.72 7.31
CA LYS A 136 4.48 -15.82 7.08
C LYS A 136 5.27 -14.77 7.86
N CYS A 137 4.72 -13.57 8.03
CA CYS A 137 5.33 -12.48 8.82
C CYS A 137 5.07 -12.61 10.33
N GLY A 138 4.35 -13.62 10.77
CA GLY A 138 4.04 -13.89 12.18
C GLY A 138 3.09 -12.86 12.79
N PHE A 139 2.10 -12.41 12.02
CA PHE A 139 1.06 -11.49 12.50
C PHE A 139 -0.18 -12.21 13.05
N PHE A 140 -0.27 -13.50 12.81
CA PHE A 140 -1.27 -14.40 13.40
C PHE A 140 -0.63 -15.40 14.35
#